data_8921daca269a1d4c1b3b75efcdaf5ba5
#
_entry.id   8921daca269a1d4c1b3b75efcdaf5ba5
#
_cell.length_a   1.000
_cell.length_b   1.000
_cell.length_c   1.000
_cell.angle_alpha   90.00
_cell.angle_beta   90.00
_cell.angle_gamma   90.00
#
_symmetry.space_group_name_H-M   'P 1'
#
loop_
_entity.id
_entity.type
_entity.pdbx_description
1 polymer ?
#
loop_
_entity_poly.entity_id
_entity_poly.type
_entity_poly.pdbx_seq_one_letter_code
_entity_poly.pdbx_strand_id
1 'polypeptide(L)'
;ATKEELRAIEGNENEIKERFYMDLEFGTAGLRGIIGAGINRMNIYVVRRATQGLANYIIKQGAANKGVAIAYDSRHMSPEFAMEAAMTLAANGIKAYKFESLRPTPELSFALRTLGCTAGIVVTASHNPPEYNGYKVYWEDGAQITPPHDTGIMAEVKKVTDYAAVKTMDKAAAVAAGLYQVIGADIDDPYIEELKKLILHQDCIDKVAGELKIVYSPLHGTGNIPVRRVLKELGFENVYVVKEQELPDGNFPTVAYPNPESPKAFELALKLAKEVDADIVLATDPDADRLGVYCKDTKTGEYVTFTGNMSGMLIAEYILREKTATGMMPENPALVETIVTTDMAKAMAASYGCLLYTSPSPRDLSTSR
;
A
#
# COMPACT_ATOMS: atom_id res chain seq x y z
N ALA A 1 16.67 -18.16 -15.82
CA ALA A 1 16.21 -16.76 -15.92
C ALA A 1 17.35 -15.77 -15.68
N THR A 2 17.83 -15.51 -14.44
CA THR A 2 18.84 -14.46 -14.15
C THR A 2 20.13 -14.58 -14.98
N LYS A 3 20.69 -15.80 -15.13
CA LYS A 3 21.90 -16.03 -15.94
C LYS A 3 21.68 -15.76 -17.42
N GLU A 4 20.51 -16.06 -17.95
CA GLU A 4 20.15 -15.84 -19.35
C GLU A 4 19.96 -14.33 -19.61
N GLU A 5 19.29 -13.64 -18.69
CA GLU A 5 19.12 -12.18 -18.75
C GLU A 5 20.48 -11.46 -18.72
N LEU A 6 21.40 -11.87 -17.84
CA LEU A 6 22.75 -11.32 -17.79
C LEU A 6 23.56 -11.58 -19.06
N ARG A 7 23.43 -12.77 -19.66
CA ARG A 7 24.05 -13.07 -20.96
C ARG A 7 23.49 -12.22 -22.09
N ALA A 8 22.18 -11.91 -22.05
CA ALA A 8 21.54 -11.10 -23.09
C ALA A 8 22.04 -9.65 -23.12
N ILE A 9 22.58 -9.13 -22.02
CA ILE A 9 23.17 -7.79 -21.95
C ILE A 9 24.69 -7.79 -22.12
N GLU A 10 25.32 -8.93 -22.38
CA GLU A 10 26.77 -9.04 -22.61
C GLU A 10 27.18 -8.14 -23.80
N GLY A 11 28.13 -7.25 -23.58
CA GLY A 11 28.57 -6.25 -24.57
C GLY A 11 27.74 -4.95 -24.62
N ASN A 12 26.62 -4.87 -23.90
CA ASN A 12 25.87 -3.62 -23.75
C ASN A 12 26.34 -2.84 -22.50
N GLU A 13 27.35 -2.00 -22.69
CA GLU A 13 27.99 -1.26 -21.58
C GLU A 13 27.01 -0.37 -20.81
N ASN A 14 26.03 0.23 -21.49
CA ASN A 14 25.03 1.09 -20.85
C ASN A 14 24.12 0.30 -19.92
N GLU A 15 23.60 -0.86 -20.37
CA GLU A 15 22.79 -1.76 -19.56
C GLU A 15 23.59 -2.32 -18.37
N ILE A 16 24.83 -2.74 -18.61
CA ILE A 16 25.70 -3.27 -17.56
C ILE A 16 25.96 -2.18 -16.52
N LYS A 17 26.32 -0.97 -16.96
CA LYS A 17 26.57 0.16 -16.06
C LYS A 17 25.32 0.49 -15.23
N GLU A 18 24.16 0.61 -15.86
CA GLU A 18 22.92 0.99 -15.20
C GLU A 18 22.46 -0.06 -14.15
N ARG A 19 22.69 -1.35 -14.42
CA ARG A 19 22.32 -2.44 -13.50
C ARG A 19 23.31 -2.68 -12.36
N PHE A 20 24.58 -2.22 -12.48
CA PHE A 20 25.65 -2.59 -11.55
C PHE A 20 26.48 -1.42 -11.00
N TYR A 21 26.23 -0.15 -11.41
CA TYR A 21 27.04 0.97 -10.96
C TYR A 21 26.88 1.33 -9.47
N MET A 22 25.72 0.97 -8.90
CA MET A 22 25.42 1.13 -7.48
C MET A 22 24.39 0.12 -7.03
N ASP A 23 24.31 -0.15 -5.73
CA ASP A 23 23.24 -0.90 -5.13
C ASP A 23 21.90 -0.16 -5.22
N LEU A 24 20.79 -0.89 -5.38
CA LEU A 24 19.47 -0.30 -5.23
C LEU A 24 19.33 0.25 -3.81
N GLU A 25 19.11 1.58 -3.71
CA GLU A 25 19.06 2.26 -2.42
C GLU A 25 17.82 1.86 -1.63
N PHE A 26 18.04 1.51 -0.37
CA PHE A 26 16.99 1.41 0.62
C PHE A 26 16.72 2.83 1.15
N GLY A 27 15.80 3.54 0.50
CA GLY A 27 15.41 4.89 0.92
C GLY A 27 14.47 4.89 2.12
N THR A 28 14.01 6.05 2.54
CA THR A 28 13.01 6.23 3.62
C THR A 28 11.69 5.50 3.35
N ALA A 29 11.40 5.23 2.06
CA ALA A 29 10.21 4.49 1.62
C ALA A 29 10.48 2.99 1.37
N GLY A 30 11.67 2.46 1.71
CA GLY A 30 12.10 1.10 1.38
C GLY A 30 12.80 1.03 0.02
N LEU A 31 12.77 -0.16 -0.64
CA LEU A 31 13.32 -0.35 -1.98
C LEU A 31 12.25 -0.05 -3.04
N ARG A 32 12.67 0.52 -4.16
CA ARG A 32 11.85 0.63 -5.37
C ARG A 32 12.73 0.65 -6.61
N GLY A 33 12.43 -0.19 -7.60
CA GLY A 33 13.21 -0.27 -8.82
C GLY A 33 12.57 -1.16 -9.88
N ILE A 34 13.19 -1.17 -11.05
CA ILE A 34 12.81 -2.04 -12.16
C ILE A 34 13.14 -3.49 -11.79
N ILE A 35 12.24 -4.42 -12.13
CA ILE A 35 12.44 -5.86 -11.95
C ILE A 35 13.51 -6.34 -12.94
N GLY A 36 14.50 -7.11 -12.47
CA GLY A 36 15.53 -7.69 -13.35
C GLY A 36 16.81 -8.09 -12.63
N ALA A 37 17.74 -8.63 -13.39
CA ALA A 37 19.06 -9.00 -12.90
C ALA A 37 19.96 -7.78 -12.72
N GLY A 38 20.63 -7.67 -11.58
CA GLY A 38 21.53 -6.59 -11.21
C GLY A 38 21.35 -6.15 -9.76
N ILE A 39 22.37 -5.48 -9.23
CA ILE A 39 22.31 -4.95 -7.84
C ILE A 39 21.48 -3.67 -7.73
N ASN A 40 21.29 -2.97 -8.86
CA ASN A 40 20.42 -1.79 -9.00
C ASN A 40 19.04 -2.20 -9.60
N ARG A 41 18.56 -3.38 -9.28
CA ARG A 41 17.27 -3.94 -9.75
C ARG A 41 16.52 -4.62 -8.61
N MET A 42 15.19 -4.69 -8.75
CA MET A 42 14.37 -5.54 -7.89
C MET A 42 14.47 -6.99 -8.35
N ASN A 43 14.99 -7.84 -7.49
CA ASN A 43 15.08 -9.28 -7.69
C ASN A 43 15.16 -10.02 -6.35
N ILE A 44 15.10 -11.36 -6.39
CA ILE A 44 15.12 -12.19 -5.19
C ILE A 44 16.38 -11.98 -4.33
N TYR A 45 17.52 -11.71 -4.93
CA TYR A 45 18.79 -11.51 -4.20
C TYR A 45 18.79 -10.20 -3.44
N VAL A 46 18.33 -9.12 -4.07
CA VAL A 46 18.21 -7.80 -3.44
C VAL A 46 17.15 -7.81 -2.32
N VAL A 47 16.00 -8.48 -2.54
CA VAL A 47 14.97 -8.66 -1.50
C VAL A 47 15.51 -9.48 -0.32
N ARG A 48 16.20 -10.58 -0.56
CA ARG A 48 16.86 -11.39 0.49
C ARG A 48 17.86 -10.57 1.29
N ARG A 49 18.73 -9.81 0.61
CA ARG A 49 19.71 -8.94 1.25
C ARG A 49 19.05 -7.89 2.15
N ALA A 50 18.03 -7.20 1.64
CA ALA A 50 17.26 -6.22 2.41
C ALA A 50 16.59 -6.86 3.62
N THR A 51 16.00 -8.03 3.45
CA THR A 51 15.33 -8.76 4.53
C THR A 51 16.32 -9.29 5.55
N GLN A 52 17.54 -9.71 5.14
CA GLN A 52 18.60 -10.09 6.07
C GLN A 52 19.03 -8.90 6.95
N GLY A 53 19.17 -7.72 6.36
CA GLY A 53 19.45 -6.48 7.11
C GLY A 53 18.33 -6.12 8.09
N LEU A 54 17.08 -6.22 7.65
CA LEU A 54 15.92 -6.04 8.52
C LEU A 54 15.92 -7.06 9.68
N ALA A 55 16.17 -8.34 9.39
CA ALA A 55 16.25 -9.40 10.41
C ALA A 55 17.36 -9.11 11.43
N ASN A 56 18.55 -8.70 10.97
CA ASN A 56 19.66 -8.33 11.85
C ASN A 56 19.28 -7.16 12.77
N TYR A 57 18.59 -6.16 12.23
CA TYR A 57 18.12 -5.02 13.02
C TYR A 57 17.08 -5.43 14.06
N ILE A 58 16.07 -6.23 13.69
CA ILE A 58 15.03 -6.75 14.60
C ILE A 58 15.68 -7.55 15.76
N ILE A 59 16.65 -8.42 15.45
CA ILE A 59 17.37 -9.20 16.44
C ILE A 59 18.15 -8.27 17.40
N LYS A 60 18.81 -7.26 16.86
CA LYS A 60 19.56 -6.28 17.64
C LYS A 60 18.66 -5.47 18.60
N GLN A 61 17.41 -5.22 18.20
CA GLN A 61 16.39 -4.58 19.04
C GLN A 61 15.79 -5.54 20.08
N GLY A 62 16.15 -6.83 20.09
CA GLY A 62 15.60 -7.84 20.98
C GLY A 62 14.14 -8.21 20.70
N ALA A 63 13.64 -7.93 19.48
CA ALA A 63 12.23 -8.02 19.11
C ALA A 63 11.88 -9.18 18.17
N ALA A 64 12.79 -10.15 18.00
CA ALA A 64 12.64 -11.27 17.08
C ALA A 64 11.43 -12.19 17.39
N ASN A 65 11.01 -12.24 18.64
CA ASN A 65 9.89 -13.08 19.11
C ASN A 65 8.50 -12.58 18.69
N LYS A 66 8.37 -11.31 18.28
CA LYS A 66 7.08 -10.72 17.89
C LYS A 66 6.68 -11.08 16.44
N GLY A 67 7.65 -11.38 15.59
CA GLY A 67 7.41 -11.73 14.18
C GLY A 67 7.22 -10.53 13.25
N VAL A 68 6.94 -10.83 11.96
CA VAL A 68 6.77 -9.85 10.88
C VAL A 68 5.59 -10.23 10.01
N ALA A 69 4.66 -9.30 9.76
CA ALA A 69 3.54 -9.46 8.83
C ALA A 69 3.98 -9.10 7.40
N ILE A 70 3.44 -9.81 6.38
CA ILE A 70 3.84 -9.61 4.98
C ILE A 70 2.62 -9.60 4.08
N ALA A 71 2.40 -8.47 3.38
CA ALA A 71 1.43 -8.31 2.31
C ALA A 71 2.12 -8.03 0.97
N TYR A 72 1.38 -8.13 -0.11
CA TYR A 72 1.88 -7.89 -1.46
C TYR A 72 0.73 -7.53 -2.41
N ASP A 73 1.06 -6.84 -3.50
CA ASP A 73 0.11 -6.43 -4.54
C ASP A 73 0.08 -7.40 -5.73
N SER A 74 -0.58 -6.97 -6.82
CA SER A 74 -0.76 -7.76 -8.05
C SER A 74 0.44 -7.74 -9.01
N ARG A 75 1.50 -7.00 -8.71
CA ARG A 75 2.65 -6.84 -9.60
C ARG A 75 3.40 -8.15 -9.82
N HIS A 76 4.08 -8.22 -10.97
CA HIS A 76 5.00 -9.31 -11.25
C HIS A 76 6.00 -9.49 -10.12
N MET A 77 6.29 -10.73 -9.77
CA MET A 77 7.22 -11.14 -8.71
C MET A 77 6.82 -10.73 -7.28
N SER A 78 5.66 -10.06 -7.06
CA SER A 78 5.25 -9.69 -5.70
C SER A 78 5.03 -10.90 -4.78
N PRO A 79 4.34 -11.98 -5.22
CA PRO A 79 4.21 -13.19 -4.40
C PRO A 79 5.56 -13.86 -4.10
N GLU A 80 6.46 -13.93 -5.09
CA GLU A 80 7.79 -14.51 -4.96
C GLU A 80 8.67 -13.70 -4.00
N PHE A 81 8.71 -12.38 -4.15
CA PHE A 81 9.46 -11.51 -3.26
C PHE A 81 8.93 -11.57 -1.82
N ALA A 82 7.63 -11.63 -1.64
CA ALA A 82 7.00 -11.81 -0.33
C ALA A 82 7.39 -13.17 0.30
N MET A 83 7.46 -14.24 -0.49
CA MET A 83 7.91 -15.56 -0.02
C MET A 83 9.39 -15.56 0.33
N GLU A 84 10.24 -14.93 -0.49
CA GLU A 84 11.69 -14.83 -0.22
C GLU A 84 11.96 -14.04 1.08
N ALA A 85 11.20 -12.96 1.31
CA ALA A 85 11.26 -12.23 2.57
C ALA A 85 10.86 -13.12 3.75
N ALA A 86 9.75 -13.87 3.63
CA ALA A 86 9.28 -14.78 4.68
C ALA A 86 10.32 -15.86 5.01
N MET A 87 10.93 -16.47 4.00
CA MET A 87 11.94 -17.54 4.19
C MET A 87 13.26 -17.02 4.75
N THR A 88 13.62 -15.78 4.42
CA THR A 88 14.80 -15.13 5.00
C THR A 88 14.56 -14.78 6.49
N LEU A 89 13.39 -14.27 6.85
CA LEU A 89 13.01 -14.01 8.26
C LEU A 89 13.02 -15.31 9.07
N ALA A 90 12.35 -16.35 8.56
CA ALA A 90 12.28 -17.65 9.21
C ALA A 90 13.67 -18.26 9.44
N ALA A 91 14.58 -18.18 8.47
CA ALA A 91 15.96 -18.65 8.61
C ALA A 91 16.78 -17.89 9.66
N ASN A 92 16.32 -16.70 10.05
CA ASN A 92 16.89 -15.91 11.15
C ASN A 92 16.11 -16.07 12.47
N GLY A 93 15.21 -17.05 12.57
CA GLY A 93 14.42 -17.32 13.78
C GLY A 93 13.28 -16.33 14.03
N ILE A 94 12.90 -15.53 13.03
CA ILE A 94 11.81 -14.56 13.12
C ILE A 94 10.58 -15.14 12.44
N LYS A 95 9.46 -15.25 13.15
CA LYS A 95 8.21 -15.75 12.58
C LYS A 95 7.67 -14.80 11.52
N ALA A 96 7.34 -15.33 10.33
CA ALA A 96 6.72 -14.60 9.24
C ALA A 96 5.23 -14.97 9.13
N TYR A 97 4.38 -13.94 9.17
CA TYR A 97 2.94 -14.03 8.92
C TYR A 97 2.66 -13.48 7.52
N LYS A 98 2.44 -14.35 6.55
CA LYS A 98 2.23 -13.92 5.17
C LYS A 98 0.78 -14.12 4.76
N PHE A 99 0.16 -13.10 4.17
CA PHE A 99 -1.17 -13.24 3.60
C PHE A 99 -1.20 -14.31 2.50
N GLU A 100 -2.31 -15.06 2.47
CA GLU A 100 -2.55 -16.14 1.50
C GLU A 100 -2.57 -15.65 0.05
N SER A 101 -3.14 -14.45 -0.15
CA SER A 101 -3.20 -13.75 -1.44
C SER A 101 -2.89 -12.27 -1.25
N LEU A 102 -2.98 -11.48 -2.32
CA LEU A 102 -2.70 -10.04 -2.27
C LEU A 102 -3.63 -9.32 -1.27
N ARG A 103 -3.08 -8.33 -0.54
CA ARG A 103 -3.81 -7.49 0.42
C ARG A 103 -3.33 -6.03 0.34
N PRO A 104 -4.23 -5.07 0.66
CA PRO A 104 -3.90 -3.65 0.66
C PRO A 104 -2.82 -3.26 1.67
N THR A 105 -2.09 -2.20 1.34
CA THR A 105 -1.13 -1.57 2.26
C THR A 105 -1.77 -1.18 3.62
N PRO A 106 -2.97 -0.56 3.68
CA PRO A 106 -3.63 -0.27 4.95
C PRO A 106 -3.96 -1.52 5.79
N GLU A 107 -4.29 -2.63 5.14
CA GLU A 107 -4.59 -3.88 5.83
C GLU A 107 -3.33 -4.52 6.44
N LEU A 108 -2.15 -4.35 5.82
CA LEU A 108 -0.89 -4.74 6.47
C LEU A 108 -0.67 -3.94 7.76
N SER A 109 -0.86 -2.62 7.73
CA SER A 109 -0.75 -1.78 8.93
C SER A 109 -1.65 -2.25 10.06
N PHE A 110 -2.87 -2.66 9.73
CA PHE A 110 -3.79 -3.27 10.67
C PHE A 110 -3.30 -4.64 11.16
N ALA A 111 -2.90 -5.52 10.26
CA ALA A 111 -2.45 -6.89 10.57
C ALA A 111 -1.27 -6.90 11.54
N LEU A 112 -0.24 -6.08 11.28
CA LEU A 112 0.94 -6.07 12.13
C LEU A 112 0.63 -5.62 13.56
N ARG A 113 -0.28 -4.66 13.74
CA ARG A 113 -0.73 -4.21 15.06
C ARG A 113 -1.60 -5.24 15.76
N THR A 114 -2.51 -5.87 15.03
CA THR A 114 -3.43 -6.91 15.54
C THR A 114 -2.65 -8.15 16.00
N LEU A 115 -1.61 -8.55 15.24
CA LEU A 115 -0.76 -9.69 15.57
C LEU A 115 0.34 -9.34 16.60
N GLY A 116 0.52 -8.06 16.95
CA GLY A 116 1.60 -7.60 17.79
C GLY A 116 2.99 -7.80 17.18
N CYS A 117 3.09 -7.73 15.85
CA CYS A 117 4.36 -7.89 15.15
C CYS A 117 5.30 -6.70 15.39
N THR A 118 6.61 -6.94 15.32
CA THR A 118 7.64 -5.89 15.38
C THR A 118 7.66 -5.03 14.15
N ALA A 119 7.43 -5.66 12.98
CA ALA A 119 7.50 -5.01 11.68
C ALA A 119 6.49 -5.59 10.71
N GLY A 120 6.26 -4.87 9.63
CA GLY A 120 5.50 -5.31 8.47
C GLY A 120 6.26 -5.06 7.16
N ILE A 121 5.98 -5.85 6.15
CA ILE A 121 6.53 -5.71 4.80
C ILE A 121 5.38 -5.65 3.81
N VAL A 122 5.38 -4.66 2.91
CA VAL A 122 4.53 -4.67 1.73
C VAL A 122 5.38 -4.72 0.48
N VAL A 123 5.17 -5.74 -0.34
CA VAL A 123 5.82 -5.86 -1.65
C VAL A 123 4.94 -5.20 -2.70
N THR A 124 5.29 -3.97 -3.06
CA THR A 124 4.54 -3.12 -3.99
C THR A 124 5.40 -1.98 -4.52
N ALA A 125 5.11 -1.51 -5.72
CA ALA A 125 5.59 -0.22 -6.23
C ALA A 125 4.43 0.79 -6.39
N SER A 126 3.31 0.61 -5.64
CA SER A 126 2.15 1.49 -5.70
C SER A 126 1.66 1.66 -7.15
N HIS A 127 1.57 2.89 -7.64
CA HIS A 127 1.08 3.24 -8.97
C HIS A 127 2.15 3.32 -10.07
N ASN A 128 3.39 2.89 -9.82
CA ASN A 128 4.45 2.91 -10.84
C ASN A 128 4.10 1.99 -12.04
N PRO A 129 4.76 2.17 -13.21
CA PRO A 129 4.60 1.28 -14.36
C PRO A 129 4.83 -0.21 -14.04
N PRO A 130 4.38 -1.14 -14.90
CA PRO A 130 4.39 -2.59 -14.61
C PRO A 130 5.77 -3.20 -14.43
N GLU A 131 6.81 -2.62 -15.01
CA GLU A 131 8.19 -3.09 -14.89
C GLU A 131 8.82 -2.83 -13.50
N TYR A 132 8.14 -2.03 -12.64
CA TYR A 132 8.62 -1.72 -11.29
C TYR A 132 8.04 -2.66 -10.25
N ASN A 133 8.84 -2.92 -9.21
CA ASN A 133 8.36 -3.44 -7.93
C ASN A 133 9.10 -2.74 -6.78
N GLY A 134 8.68 -3.01 -5.55
CA GLY A 134 9.27 -2.40 -4.36
C GLY A 134 9.09 -3.26 -3.11
N TYR A 135 9.68 -2.78 -2.03
CA TYR A 135 9.69 -3.44 -0.73
C TYR A 135 9.63 -2.36 0.34
N LYS A 136 8.42 -2.09 0.86
CA LYS A 136 8.16 -1.11 1.92
C LYS A 136 8.25 -1.80 3.28
N VAL A 137 8.82 -1.12 4.28
CA VAL A 137 8.90 -1.62 5.66
C VAL A 137 8.09 -0.72 6.60
N TYR A 138 7.36 -1.35 7.51
CA TYR A 138 6.55 -0.74 8.55
C TYR A 138 7.08 -1.18 9.93
N TRP A 139 6.86 -0.38 10.97
CA TRP A 139 7.27 -0.73 12.33
C TRP A 139 6.04 -1.04 13.21
N GLU A 140 6.27 -1.41 14.47
CA GLU A 140 5.23 -1.91 15.39
C GLU A 140 4.06 -0.97 15.63
N ASP A 141 4.21 0.33 15.36
CA ASP A 141 3.14 1.34 15.42
C ASP A 141 2.18 1.28 14.22
N GLY A 142 2.51 0.50 13.20
CA GLY A 142 1.73 0.39 11.95
C GLY A 142 2.09 1.44 10.91
N ALA A 143 3.03 2.32 11.18
CA ALA A 143 3.51 3.34 10.24
C ALA A 143 4.70 2.85 9.43
N GLN A 144 4.89 3.41 8.24
CA GLN A 144 6.10 3.21 7.46
C GLN A 144 7.31 3.75 8.24
N ILE A 145 8.43 3.01 8.19
CA ILE A 145 9.62 3.33 8.98
C ILE A 145 10.12 4.76 8.74
N THR A 146 10.51 5.38 9.85
CA THR A 146 11.16 6.70 9.92
C THR A 146 12.38 6.61 10.81
N PRO A 147 13.21 7.65 10.94
CA PRO A 147 14.29 7.65 11.93
C PRO A 147 13.79 7.36 13.36
N PRO A 148 14.47 6.49 14.12
CA PRO A 148 15.79 5.90 13.85
C PRO A 148 15.76 4.55 13.10
N HIS A 149 14.57 4.00 12.81
CA HIS A 149 14.43 2.63 12.28
C HIS A 149 14.94 2.50 10.84
N ASP A 150 14.62 3.44 9.95
CA ASP A 150 15.06 3.46 8.55
C ASP A 150 16.60 3.46 8.46
N THR A 151 17.25 4.37 9.17
CA THR A 151 18.72 4.50 9.22
C THR A 151 19.38 3.29 9.86
N GLY A 152 18.76 2.72 10.90
CA GLY A 152 19.23 1.52 11.57
C GLY A 152 19.15 0.28 10.67
N ILE A 153 18.04 0.07 9.98
CA ILE A 153 17.85 -1.03 9.03
C ILE A 153 18.83 -0.89 7.87
N MET A 154 18.95 0.32 7.29
CA MET A 154 19.88 0.60 6.19
C MET A 154 21.34 0.29 6.60
N ALA A 155 21.73 0.64 7.82
CA ALA A 155 23.06 0.34 8.32
C ALA A 155 23.32 -1.19 8.41
N GLU A 156 22.32 -1.98 8.79
CA GLU A 156 22.43 -3.45 8.80
C GLU A 156 22.40 -4.04 7.38
N VAL A 157 21.60 -3.50 6.45
CA VAL A 157 21.61 -3.93 5.03
C VAL A 157 22.98 -3.71 4.38
N LYS A 158 23.62 -2.56 4.64
CA LYS A 158 24.97 -2.24 4.11
C LYS A 158 26.06 -3.19 4.60
N LYS A 159 25.89 -3.83 5.76
CA LYS A 159 26.82 -4.83 6.28
C LYS A 159 26.72 -6.17 5.57
N VAL A 160 25.61 -6.44 4.88
CA VAL A 160 25.42 -7.65 4.08
C VAL A 160 26.09 -7.46 2.73
N THR A 161 27.40 -7.68 2.66
CA THR A 161 28.22 -7.49 1.44
C THR A 161 28.32 -8.78 0.62
N ASP A 162 28.14 -9.94 1.25
CA ASP A 162 28.14 -11.24 0.58
C ASP A 162 26.71 -11.78 0.48
N TYR A 163 26.19 -11.88 -0.74
CA TYR A 163 24.87 -12.45 -1.00
C TYR A 163 24.78 -13.95 -0.64
N ALA A 164 25.91 -14.67 -0.64
CA ALA A 164 25.95 -16.07 -0.23
C ALA A 164 25.79 -16.25 1.29
N ALA A 165 26.08 -15.23 2.08
CA ALA A 165 25.91 -15.24 3.53
C ALA A 165 24.45 -14.97 3.98
N VAL A 166 23.55 -14.59 3.06
CA VAL A 166 22.14 -14.39 3.36
C VAL A 166 21.48 -15.73 3.71
N LYS A 167 20.88 -15.81 4.88
CA LYS A 167 20.19 -17.01 5.35
C LYS A 167 18.83 -17.15 4.68
N THR A 168 18.54 -18.32 4.17
CA THR A 168 17.20 -18.72 3.70
C THR A 168 16.89 -20.13 4.16
N MET A 169 15.62 -20.52 4.19
CA MET A 169 15.22 -21.89 4.48
C MET A 169 14.09 -22.32 3.56
N ASP A 170 13.87 -23.63 3.52
CA ASP A 170 12.75 -24.22 2.79
C ASP A 170 11.42 -23.92 3.51
N LYS A 171 10.34 -23.72 2.74
CA LYS A 171 9.01 -23.42 3.27
C LYS A 171 8.50 -24.52 4.22
N ALA A 172 8.69 -25.80 3.86
CA ALA A 172 8.23 -26.90 4.69
C ALA A 172 8.98 -26.94 6.03
N ALA A 173 10.28 -26.65 6.01
CA ALA A 173 11.07 -26.51 7.24
C ALA A 173 10.63 -25.32 8.09
N ALA A 174 10.32 -24.19 7.47
CA ALA A 174 9.80 -23.01 8.18
C ALA A 174 8.45 -23.28 8.85
N VAL A 175 7.54 -23.98 8.17
CA VAL A 175 6.25 -24.42 8.73
C VAL A 175 6.45 -25.38 9.89
N ALA A 176 7.30 -26.41 9.72
CA ALA A 176 7.59 -27.39 10.76
C ALA A 176 8.22 -26.76 12.02
N ALA A 177 9.03 -25.71 11.84
CA ALA A 177 9.61 -24.93 12.94
C ALA A 177 8.66 -23.92 13.57
N GLY A 178 7.42 -23.74 13.05
CA GLY A 178 6.46 -22.74 13.53
C GLY A 178 6.86 -21.30 13.18
N LEU A 179 7.80 -21.12 12.25
CA LEU A 179 8.35 -19.81 11.83
C LEU A 179 7.68 -19.23 10.58
N TYR A 180 6.70 -19.93 10.00
CA TYR A 180 5.90 -19.44 8.90
C TYR A 180 4.43 -19.76 9.12
N GLN A 181 3.59 -18.74 9.00
CA GLN A 181 2.14 -18.87 9.12
C GLN A 181 1.46 -18.10 7.99
N VAL A 182 0.48 -18.74 7.36
CA VAL A 182 -0.44 -18.07 6.42
C VAL A 182 -1.53 -17.39 7.23
N ILE A 183 -1.86 -16.16 6.86
CA ILE A 183 -2.96 -15.37 7.42
C ILE A 183 -3.92 -14.96 6.30
N GLY A 184 -5.17 -14.67 6.63
CA GLY A 184 -6.24 -14.33 5.69
C GLY A 184 -7.47 -13.86 6.44
N ALA A 185 -8.56 -14.62 6.41
CA ALA A 185 -9.84 -14.25 7.01
C ALA A 185 -9.76 -13.89 8.51
N ASP A 186 -8.81 -14.47 9.24
CA ASP A 186 -8.50 -14.15 10.63
C ASP A 186 -8.05 -12.71 10.85
N ILE A 187 -7.60 -12.03 9.79
CA ILE A 187 -7.25 -10.61 9.76
C ILE A 187 -8.28 -9.82 8.95
N ASP A 188 -8.73 -10.33 7.81
CA ASP A 188 -9.67 -9.65 6.91
C ASP A 188 -10.98 -9.30 7.64
N ASP A 189 -11.53 -10.24 8.41
CA ASP A 189 -12.80 -10.04 9.11
C ASP A 189 -12.72 -8.94 10.18
N PRO A 190 -11.75 -8.97 11.11
CA PRO A 190 -11.56 -7.86 12.06
C PRO A 190 -11.25 -6.53 11.38
N TYR A 191 -10.53 -6.53 10.25
CA TYR A 191 -10.23 -5.31 9.50
C TYR A 191 -11.50 -4.66 8.96
N ILE A 192 -12.38 -5.42 8.32
CA ILE A 192 -13.67 -4.91 7.84
C ILE A 192 -14.54 -4.39 8.99
N GLU A 193 -14.60 -5.10 10.12
CA GLU A 193 -15.32 -4.62 11.30
C GLU A 193 -14.75 -3.30 11.85
N GLU A 194 -13.43 -3.11 11.78
CA GLU A 194 -12.82 -1.85 12.19
C GLU A 194 -13.16 -0.70 11.23
N LEU A 195 -13.18 -0.97 9.91
CA LEU A 195 -13.61 0.01 8.92
C LEU A 195 -15.07 0.46 9.13
N LYS A 196 -15.96 -0.45 9.47
CA LYS A 196 -17.37 -0.14 9.75
C LYS A 196 -17.55 0.81 10.94
N LYS A 197 -16.65 0.77 11.94
CA LYS A 197 -16.68 1.72 13.07
C LYS A 197 -16.37 3.16 12.69
N LEU A 198 -15.79 3.40 11.50
CA LEU A 198 -15.51 4.74 11.00
C LEU A 198 -16.76 5.45 10.45
N ILE A 199 -17.86 4.71 10.27
CA ILE A 199 -19.12 5.27 9.80
C ILE A 199 -19.77 6.09 10.93
N LEU A 200 -19.98 7.38 10.65
CA LEU A 200 -20.60 8.31 11.61
C LEU A 200 -22.13 8.31 11.52
N HIS A 201 -22.70 8.03 10.34
CA HIS A 201 -24.12 8.11 10.07
C HIS A 201 -24.62 6.92 9.23
N GLN A 202 -24.80 5.77 9.87
CA GLN A 202 -25.37 4.58 9.20
C GLN A 202 -26.82 4.88 8.71
N ASP A 203 -27.58 5.66 9.46
CA ASP A 203 -28.95 6.06 9.09
C ASP A 203 -29.04 6.82 7.76
N CYS A 204 -27.99 7.56 7.39
CA CYS A 204 -27.89 8.22 6.08
C CYS A 204 -27.62 7.20 4.97
N ILE A 205 -26.73 6.24 5.23
CA ILE A 205 -26.44 5.15 4.29
C ILE A 205 -27.70 4.33 4.03
N ASP A 206 -28.41 3.92 5.08
CA ASP A 206 -29.62 3.10 4.98
C ASP A 206 -30.71 3.74 4.11
N LYS A 207 -30.75 5.07 4.04
CA LYS A 207 -31.73 5.79 3.21
C LYS A 207 -31.40 5.77 1.72
N VAL A 208 -30.12 5.67 1.35
CA VAL A 208 -29.67 5.85 -0.04
C VAL A 208 -28.98 4.62 -0.65
N ALA A 209 -28.56 3.67 0.17
CA ALA A 209 -27.72 2.54 -0.27
C ALA A 209 -28.37 1.68 -1.35
N GLY A 210 -29.71 1.51 -1.31
CA GLY A 210 -30.48 0.77 -2.33
C GLY A 210 -30.64 1.53 -3.66
N GLU A 211 -30.43 2.84 -3.70
CA GLU A 211 -30.61 3.65 -4.90
C GLU A 211 -29.28 4.15 -5.49
N LEU A 212 -28.30 4.48 -4.61
CA LEU A 212 -27.02 5.04 -5.02
C LEU A 212 -26.22 4.06 -5.88
N LYS A 213 -25.85 4.50 -7.07
CA LYS A 213 -25.09 3.72 -8.03
C LYS A 213 -23.62 4.08 -7.98
N ILE A 214 -22.79 3.12 -7.64
CA ILE A 214 -21.34 3.26 -7.52
C ILE A 214 -20.66 2.46 -8.63
N VAL A 215 -19.81 3.09 -9.42
CA VAL A 215 -18.85 2.38 -10.29
C VAL A 215 -17.52 2.31 -9.57
N TYR A 216 -16.91 1.13 -9.54
CA TYR A 216 -15.63 0.92 -8.90
C TYR A 216 -14.62 0.24 -9.81
N SER A 217 -13.39 0.75 -9.84
CA SER A 217 -12.23 0.10 -10.45
C SER A 217 -11.14 -0.14 -9.42
N PRO A 218 -10.69 -1.40 -9.22
CA PRO A 218 -9.50 -1.71 -8.44
C PRO A 218 -8.19 -1.49 -9.21
N LEU A 219 -8.22 -1.06 -10.46
CA LEU A 219 -7.05 -0.93 -11.35
C LEU A 219 -6.15 -2.17 -11.30
N HIS A 220 -6.74 -3.37 -11.41
CA HIS A 220 -6.07 -4.68 -11.30
C HIS A 220 -5.40 -4.95 -9.94
N GLY A 221 -5.75 -4.21 -8.89
CA GLY A 221 -5.05 -4.22 -7.61
C GLY A 221 -5.77 -4.93 -6.46
N THR A 222 -5.25 -4.70 -5.26
CA THR A 222 -5.64 -5.34 -4.01
C THR A 222 -7.00 -4.87 -3.48
N GLY A 223 -7.48 -3.71 -3.91
CA GLY A 223 -8.74 -3.13 -3.43
C GLY A 223 -9.99 -3.91 -3.85
N ASN A 224 -9.91 -4.78 -4.87
CA ASN A 224 -11.07 -5.47 -5.44
C ASN A 224 -11.95 -6.16 -4.38
N ILE A 225 -11.35 -6.97 -3.52
CA ILE A 225 -12.10 -7.73 -2.51
C ILE A 225 -12.54 -6.85 -1.32
N PRO A 226 -11.63 -6.13 -0.61
CA PRO A 226 -12.01 -5.42 0.60
C PRO A 226 -12.92 -4.22 0.35
N VAL A 227 -12.73 -3.46 -0.72
CA VAL A 227 -13.61 -2.31 -1.04
C VAL A 227 -15.02 -2.79 -1.38
N ARG A 228 -15.15 -3.83 -2.21
CA ARG A 228 -16.46 -4.38 -2.54
C ARG A 228 -17.14 -5.00 -1.32
N ARG A 229 -16.35 -5.67 -0.47
CA ARG A 229 -16.87 -6.27 0.75
C ARG A 229 -17.43 -5.21 1.71
N VAL A 230 -16.66 -4.17 2.01
CA VAL A 230 -17.12 -3.11 2.93
C VAL A 230 -18.33 -2.37 2.38
N LEU A 231 -18.37 -2.04 1.07
CA LEU A 231 -19.54 -1.41 0.46
C LEU A 231 -20.79 -2.29 0.58
N LYS A 232 -20.65 -3.59 0.30
CA LYS A 232 -21.75 -4.56 0.44
C LYS A 232 -22.23 -4.69 1.90
N GLU A 233 -21.30 -4.78 2.86
CA GLU A 233 -21.64 -4.92 4.28
C GLU A 233 -22.26 -3.64 4.87
N LEU A 234 -21.98 -2.47 4.25
CA LEU A 234 -22.66 -1.22 4.57
C LEU A 234 -24.04 -1.07 3.94
N GLY A 235 -24.45 -1.99 3.05
CA GLY A 235 -25.76 -2.02 2.43
C GLY A 235 -25.84 -1.48 1.01
N PHE A 236 -24.73 -1.08 0.38
CA PHE A 236 -24.75 -0.62 -1.02
C PHE A 236 -25.00 -1.79 -1.97
N GLU A 237 -26.14 -1.76 -2.69
CA GLU A 237 -26.57 -2.83 -3.58
C GLU A 237 -26.11 -2.64 -5.02
N ASN A 238 -25.97 -1.38 -5.47
CA ASN A 238 -25.67 -1.01 -6.85
C ASN A 238 -24.19 -0.67 -7.04
N VAL A 239 -23.30 -1.64 -6.81
CA VAL A 239 -21.85 -1.50 -7.05
C VAL A 239 -21.46 -2.21 -8.33
N TYR A 240 -21.10 -1.44 -9.35
CA TYR A 240 -20.71 -1.91 -10.67
C TYR A 240 -19.19 -1.89 -10.81
N VAL A 241 -18.58 -3.05 -11.00
CA VAL A 241 -17.12 -3.16 -11.13
C VAL A 241 -16.70 -3.14 -12.59
N VAL A 242 -15.66 -2.39 -12.92
CA VAL A 242 -15.06 -2.38 -14.27
C VAL A 242 -14.44 -3.75 -14.56
N LYS A 243 -15.09 -4.55 -15.40
CA LYS A 243 -14.74 -5.96 -15.65
C LYS A 243 -13.31 -6.16 -16.15
N GLU A 244 -12.86 -5.28 -17.03
CA GLU A 244 -11.52 -5.31 -17.62
C GLU A 244 -10.42 -5.03 -16.61
N GLN A 245 -10.76 -4.41 -15.47
CA GLN A 245 -9.83 -4.01 -14.41
C GLN A 245 -10.06 -4.76 -13.09
N GLU A 246 -11.04 -5.67 -13.05
CA GLU A 246 -11.45 -6.38 -11.82
C GLU A 246 -10.39 -7.35 -11.32
N LEU A 247 -9.83 -8.17 -12.22
CA LEU A 247 -8.88 -9.21 -11.84
C LEU A 247 -7.46 -8.67 -11.70
N PRO A 248 -6.68 -9.20 -10.75
CA PRO A 248 -5.27 -8.85 -10.61
C PRO A 248 -4.47 -9.16 -11.87
N ASP A 249 -3.72 -8.17 -12.37
CA ASP A 249 -2.81 -8.34 -13.50
C ASP A 249 -1.61 -7.39 -13.38
N GLY A 250 -0.42 -7.95 -13.22
CA GLY A 250 0.83 -7.18 -13.08
C GLY A 250 1.26 -6.43 -14.35
N ASN A 251 0.66 -6.70 -15.52
CA ASN A 251 0.91 -5.96 -16.75
C ASN A 251 0.09 -4.67 -16.85
N PHE A 252 -0.97 -4.51 -16.03
CA PHE A 252 -1.89 -3.38 -16.09
C PHE A 252 -2.37 -3.07 -17.52
N PRO A 253 -2.96 -4.04 -18.26
CA PRO A 253 -3.13 -3.95 -19.71
C PRO A 253 -4.06 -2.82 -20.16
N THR A 254 -4.86 -2.26 -19.27
CA THR A 254 -5.84 -1.22 -19.55
C THR A 254 -5.36 0.20 -19.29
N VAL A 255 -4.17 0.36 -18.66
CA VAL A 255 -3.61 1.67 -18.28
C VAL A 255 -2.09 1.66 -18.43
N ALA A 256 -1.49 2.79 -18.82
CA ALA A 256 -0.05 2.90 -18.93
C ALA A 256 0.65 2.80 -17.55
N TYR A 257 0.00 3.33 -16.53
CA TYR A 257 0.32 3.09 -15.12
C TYR A 257 -0.93 3.35 -14.26
N PRO A 258 -1.14 2.54 -13.21
CA PRO A 258 -2.40 2.46 -12.48
C PRO A 258 -2.50 3.53 -11.38
N ASN A 259 -2.51 4.83 -11.77
CA ASN A 259 -2.62 5.95 -10.83
C ASN A 259 -4.03 6.55 -10.86
N PRO A 260 -4.81 6.47 -9.76
CA PRO A 260 -6.16 7.02 -9.68
C PRO A 260 -6.22 8.56 -9.68
N GLU A 261 -5.08 9.25 -9.68
CA GLU A 261 -5.02 10.69 -9.92
C GLU A 261 -5.02 11.03 -11.43
N SER A 262 -4.76 10.02 -12.29
CA SER A 262 -4.73 10.20 -13.74
C SER A 262 -6.12 10.05 -14.36
N PRO A 263 -6.62 11.04 -15.14
CA PRO A 263 -7.90 10.89 -15.86
C PRO A 263 -7.95 9.66 -16.79
N LYS A 264 -6.81 9.26 -17.36
CA LYS A 264 -6.70 8.07 -18.21
C LYS A 264 -7.03 6.77 -17.48
N ALA A 265 -6.74 6.70 -16.18
CA ALA A 265 -7.08 5.52 -15.38
C ALA A 265 -8.59 5.32 -15.22
N PHE A 266 -9.38 6.40 -15.40
CA PHE A 266 -10.83 6.39 -15.27
C PHE A 266 -11.59 6.19 -16.59
N GLU A 267 -10.95 6.12 -17.74
CA GLU A 267 -11.65 6.04 -19.05
C GLU A 267 -12.69 4.91 -19.08
N LEU A 268 -12.33 3.69 -18.65
CA LEU A 268 -13.26 2.56 -18.63
C LEU A 268 -14.34 2.73 -17.54
N ALA A 269 -13.96 3.23 -16.38
CA ALA A 269 -14.90 3.46 -15.29
C ALA A 269 -15.93 4.55 -15.64
N LEU A 270 -15.51 5.63 -16.29
CA LEU A 270 -16.41 6.70 -16.75
C LEU A 270 -17.31 6.23 -17.90
N LYS A 271 -16.82 5.34 -18.76
CA LYS A 271 -17.67 4.71 -19.79
C LYS A 271 -18.78 3.89 -19.13
N LEU A 272 -18.42 2.99 -18.22
CA LEU A 272 -19.39 2.18 -17.47
C LEU A 272 -20.35 3.07 -16.66
N ALA A 273 -19.85 4.16 -16.05
CA ALA A 273 -20.66 5.08 -15.27
C ALA A 273 -21.76 5.73 -16.12
N LYS A 274 -21.46 6.12 -17.35
CA LYS A 274 -22.45 6.65 -18.32
C LYS A 274 -23.48 5.59 -18.72
N GLU A 275 -23.06 4.34 -18.88
CA GLU A 275 -23.95 3.22 -19.26
C GLU A 275 -24.97 2.89 -18.16
N VAL A 276 -24.54 2.90 -16.88
CA VAL A 276 -25.40 2.55 -15.73
C VAL A 276 -26.04 3.78 -15.09
N ASP A 277 -25.68 4.97 -15.54
CA ASP A 277 -26.08 6.25 -14.94
C ASP A 277 -25.66 6.35 -13.46
N ALA A 278 -24.37 6.17 -13.19
CA ALA A 278 -23.83 6.13 -11.84
C ALA A 278 -23.76 7.53 -11.20
N ASP A 279 -23.90 7.58 -9.87
CA ASP A 279 -23.78 8.81 -9.08
C ASP A 279 -22.33 9.14 -8.73
N ILE A 280 -21.53 8.07 -8.45
CA ILE A 280 -20.14 8.20 -8.03
C ILE A 280 -19.27 7.13 -8.71
N VAL A 281 -18.04 7.49 -9.02
CA VAL A 281 -17.03 6.60 -9.60
C VAL A 281 -15.78 6.62 -8.73
N LEU A 282 -15.34 5.46 -8.31
CA LEU A 282 -14.21 5.25 -7.41
C LEU A 282 -13.14 4.42 -8.12
N ALA A 283 -11.87 4.74 -7.89
CA ALA A 283 -10.77 3.88 -8.27
C ALA A 283 -9.67 3.89 -7.21
N THR A 284 -9.05 2.72 -6.98
CA THR A 284 -7.89 2.57 -6.10
C THR A 284 -6.67 2.13 -6.89
N ASP A 285 -5.47 2.53 -6.45
CA ASP A 285 -4.23 2.04 -7.04
C ASP A 285 -3.92 0.58 -6.61
N PRO A 286 -2.88 -0.07 -7.16
CA PRO A 286 -2.66 -1.50 -6.94
C PRO A 286 -2.51 -1.96 -5.50
N ASP A 287 -1.95 -1.13 -4.62
CA ASP A 287 -1.84 -1.42 -3.18
C ASP A 287 -2.90 -0.72 -2.32
N ALA A 288 -3.87 -0.07 -2.99
CA ALA A 288 -5.09 0.52 -2.44
C ALA A 288 -4.84 1.48 -1.24
N ASP A 289 -3.73 2.24 -1.29
CA ASP A 289 -3.44 3.32 -0.36
C ASP A 289 -3.86 4.70 -0.91
N ARG A 290 -4.38 4.74 -2.15
CA ARG A 290 -4.91 5.93 -2.83
C ARG A 290 -6.32 5.71 -3.34
N LEU A 291 -7.09 6.79 -3.36
CA LEU A 291 -8.45 6.83 -3.89
C LEU A 291 -8.60 8.00 -4.85
N GLY A 292 -9.08 7.72 -6.07
CA GLY A 292 -9.58 8.72 -7.00
C GLY A 292 -11.10 8.69 -7.05
N VAL A 293 -11.72 9.86 -7.23
CA VAL A 293 -13.17 10.03 -7.17
C VAL A 293 -13.66 10.92 -8.32
N TYR A 294 -14.75 10.49 -8.96
CA TYR A 294 -15.59 11.31 -9.83
C TYR A 294 -17.01 11.26 -9.32
N CYS A 295 -17.72 12.37 -9.38
CA CYS A 295 -19.15 12.46 -9.08
C CYS A 295 -19.89 13.01 -10.29
N LYS A 296 -21.16 12.58 -10.46
CA LYS A 296 -22.06 13.16 -11.46
C LYS A 296 -22.55 14.52 -10.98
N ASP A 297 -22.27 15.56 -11.75
CA ASP A 297 -22.87 16.88 -11.52
C ASP A 297 -24.35 16.83 -11.92
N THR A 298 -25.24 16.97 -10.95
CA THR A 298 -26.69 16.91 -11.16
C THR A 298 -27.25 18.05 -12.02
N LYS A 299 -26.51 19.14 -12.23
CA LYS A 299 -26.93 20.28 -13.06
C LYS A 299 -26.59 20.07 -14.52
N THR A 300 -25.42 19.51 -14.80
CA THR A 300 -24.89 19.33 -16.15
C THR A 300 -25.02 17.89 -16.67
N GLY A 301 -25.14 16.93 -15.77
CA GLY A 301 -25.07 15.49 -16.08
C GLY A 301 -23.65 14.97 -16.36
N GLU A 302 -22.64 15.84 -16.31
CA GLU A 302 -21.24 15.47 -16.55
C GLU A 302 -20.57 14.93 -15.30
N TYR A 303 -19.56 14.07 -15.49
CA TYR A 303 -18.74 13.56 -14.40
C TYR A 303 -17.56 14.51 -14.12
N VAL A 304 -17.47 14.99 -12.89
CA VAL A 304 -16.40 15.88 -12.41
C VAL A 304 -15.49 15.18 -11.43
N THR A 305 -14.19 15.41 -11.54
CA THR A 305 -13.20 14.81 -10.64
C THR A 305 -12.90 15.72 -9.44
N PHE A 306 -12.51 15.08 -8.35
CA PHE A 306 -11.93 15.76 -7.18
C PHE A 306 -10.45 15.44 -7.08
N THR A 307 -9.64 16.49 -6.92
CA THR A 307 -8.21 16.28 -6.60
C THR A 307 -8.07 15.67 -5.21
N GLY A 308 -6.91 15.07 -4.91
CA GLY A 308 -6.63 14.54 -3.57
C GLY A 308 -6.81 15.58 -2.46
N ASN A 309 -6.41 16.84 -2.69
CA ASN A 309 -6.64 17.93 -1.77
C ASN A 309 -8.14 18.24 -1.56
N MET A 310 -8.93 18.26 -2.64
CA MET A 310 -10.38 18.50 -2.54
C MET A 310 -11.08 17.37 -1.76
N SER A 311 -10.80 16.11 -2.12
CA SER A 311 -11.36 14.96 -1.43
C SER A 311 -10.93 14.91 0.04
N GLY A 312 -9.66 15.17 0.33
CA GLY A 312 -9.13 15.20 1.69
C GLY A 312 -9.81 16.27 2.55
N MET A 313 -10.04 17.47 2.02
CA MET A 313 -10.70 18.53 2.75
C MET A 313 -12.19 18.28 2.97
N LEU A 314 -12.89 17.71 1.98
CA LEU A 314 -14.29 17.31 2.14
C LEU A 314 -14.46 16.24 3.24
N ILE A 315 -13.59 15.24 3.25
CA ILE A 315 -13.62 14.18 4.28
C ILE A 315 -13.26 14.75 5.65
N ALA A 316 -12.22 15.59 5.74
CA ALA A 316 -11.81 16.20 7.00
C ALA A 316 -12.91 17.12 7.57
N GLU A 317 -13.53 17.95 6.73
CA GLU A 317 -14.64 18.82 7.14
C GLU A 317 -15.83 17.99 7.64
N TYR A 318 -16.22 16.96 6.89
CA TYR A 318 -17.30 16.06 7.31
C TYR A 318 -17.02 15.45 8.69
N ILE A 319 -15.83 14.87 8.89
CA ILE A 319 -15.46 14.22 10.16
C ILE A 319 -15.48 15.24 11.32
N LEU A 320 -14.87 16.41 11.14
CA LEU A 320 -14.77 17.43 12.18
C LEU A 320 -16.14 18.00 12.53
N ARG A 321 -16.97 18.31 11.52
CA ARG A 321 -18.33 18.82 11.72
C ARG A 321 -19.19 17.81 12.47
N GLU A 322 -19.24 16.56 12.00
CA GLU A 322 -20.13 15.55 12.58
C GLU A 322 -19.69 15.14 13.98
N LYS A 323 -18.38 15.01 14.23
CA LYS A 323 -17.87 14.75 15.57
C LYS A 323 -18.13 15.90 16.54
N THR A 324 -18.08 17.15 16.06
CA THR A 324 -18.45 18.32 16.86
C THR A 324 -19.94 18.31 17.20
N ALA A 325 -20.79 18.07 16.20
CA ALA A 325 -22.25 18.05 16.37
C ALA A 325 -22.73 16.94 17.32
N THR A 326 -22.04 15.80 17.31
CA THR A 326 -22.39 14.61 18.12
C THR A 326 -21.64 14.55 19.46
N GLY A 327 -20.79 15.54 19.77
CA GLY A 327 -19.97 15.53 21.01
C GLY A 327 -18.88 14.47 21.05
N MET A 328 -18.50 13.90 19.90
CA MET A 328 -17.46 12.86 19.78
C MET A 328 -16.06 13.45 19.48
N MET A 329 -15.89 14.76 19.53
CA MET A 329 -14.55 15.34 19.37
C MET A 329 -13.67 14.93 20.56
N PRO A 330 -12.42 14.49 20.31
CA PRO A 330 -11.48 14.22 21.39
C PRO A 330 -11.12 15.51 22.14
N GLU A 331 -10.63 15.37 23.37
CA GLU A 331 -10.23 16.50 24.22
C GLU A 331 -9.13 17.36 23.56
N ASN A 332 -8.18 16.70 22.86
CA ASN A 332 -7.08 17.35 22.16
C ASN A 332 -7.12 16.96 20.65
N PRO A 333 -8.05 17.56 19.87
CA PRO A 333 -8.19 17.20 18.49
C PRO A 333 -6.99 17.70 17.67
N ALA A 334 -6.50 16.87 16.74
CA ALA A 334 -5.42 17.24 15.84
C ALA A 334 -5.74 16.86 14.40
N LEU A 335 -5.39 17.74 13.47
CA LEU A 335 -5.34 17.48 12.04
C LEU A 335 -3.87 17.33 11.64
N VAL A 336 -3.55 16.23 10.97
CA VAL A 336 -2.19 15.96 10.48
C VAL A 336 -2.19 16.02 8.96
N GLU A 337 -1.31 16.80 8.40
CA GLU A 337 -1.17 16.99 6.96
C GLU A 337 0.30 16.89 6.51
N THR A 338 0.54 16.96 5.21
CA THR A 338 1.88 17.09 4.62
C THR A 338 2.05 18.49 4.02
N ILE A 339 3.30 18.91 3.80
CA ILE A 339 3.63 20.20 3.21
C ILE A 339 2.98 20.46 1.83
N VAL A 340 2.58 19.39 1.12
CA VAL A 340 1.89 19.49 -0.19
C VAL A 340 0.36 19.56 -0.06
N THR A 341 -0.16 19.51 1.16
CA THR A 341 -1.60 19.68 1.42
C THR A 341 -1.98 21.15 1.29
N THR A 342 -3.22 21.40 0.91
CA THR A 342 -3.73 22.77 0.74
C THR A 342 -3.78 23.56 2.06
N ASP A 343 -3.45 24.85 2.02
CA ASP A 343 -3.59 25.76 3.18
C ASP A 343 -5.01 25.84 3.78
N MET A 344 -6.02 25.31 3.08
CA MET A 344 -7.38 25.18 3.59
C MET A 344 -7.42 24.32 4.86
N ALA A 345 -6.55 23.32 4.99
CA ALA A 345 -6.42 22.50 6.19
C ALA A 345 -6.13 23.33 7.44
N LYS A 346 -5.29 24.38 7.30
CA LYS A 346 -4.97 25.29 8.39
C LYS A 346 -6.19 26.09 8.87
N ALA A 347 -6.95 26.63 7.92
CA ALA A 347 -8.17 27.37 8.24
C ALA A 347 -9.23 26.45 8.89
N MET A 348 -9.37 25.25 8.38
CA MET A 348 -10.27 24.23 8.90
C MET A 348 -9.88 23.81 10.33
N ALA A 349 -8.63 23.45 10.58
CA ALA A 349 -8.15 23.10 11.91
C ALA A 349 -8.44 24.22 12.92
N ALA A 350 -8.16 25.48 12.55
CA ALA A 350 -8.43 26.63 13.40
C ALA A 350 -9.92 26.79 13.73
N SER A 351 -10.83 26.58 12.73
CA SER A 351 -12.27 26.73 12.92
C SER A 351 -12.89 25.70 13.86
N TYR A 352 -12.25 24.52 13.99
CA TYR A 352 -12.68 23.43 14.89
C TYR A 352 -11.83 23.31 16.17
N GLY A 353 -10.91 24.26 16.43
CA GLY A 353 -10.04 24.23 17.60
C GLY A 353 -9.04 23.06 17.60
N CYS A 354 -8.70 22.54 16.43
CA CYS A 354 -7.74 21.46 16.28
C CYS A 354 -6.30 21.98 16.23
N LEU A 355 -5.37 21.21 16.82
CA LEU A 355 -3.96 21.37 16.53
C LEU A 355 -3.68 20.97 15.08
N LEU A 356 -2.82 21.71 14.38
CA LEU A 356 -2.35 21.34 13.05
C LEU A 356 -0.89 20.88 13.13
N TYR A 357 -0.63 19.69 12.60
CA TYR A 357 0.72 19.19 12.39
C TYR A 357 0.97 19.05 10.89
N THR A 358 1.97 19.80 10.40
CA THR A 358 2.45 19.66 9.01
C THR A 358 3.72 18.86 9.03
N SER A 359 3.70 17.65 8.44
CA SER A 359 4.90 16.83 8.29
C SER A 359 5.52 17.03 6.90
N PRO A 360 6.87 16.92 6.76
CA PRO A 360 7.49 16.92 5.45
C PRO A 360 7.02 15.71 4.66
N SER A 361 6.59 15.93 3.41
CA SER A 361 6.26 14.81 2.52
C SER A 361 7.52 13.99 2.23
N PRO A 362 7.44 12.64 2.19
CA PRO A 362 8.54 11.81 1.72
C PRO A 362 9.05 12.20 0.33
N ARG A 363 8.19 12.80 -0.52
CA ARG A 363 8.58 13.34 -1.84
C ARG A 363 9.50 14.55 -1.73
N ASP A 364 9.35 15.40 -0.72
CA ASP A 364 10.16 16.61 -0.55
C ASP A 364 11.57 16.29 -0.09
N LEU A 365 11.74 15.17 0.63
CA LEU A 365 13.05 14.66 1.02
C LEU A 365 13.81 14.04 -0.17
N SER A 366 13.13 13.63 -1.23
CA SER A 366 13.73 13.03 -2.44
C SER A 366 14.14 14.04 -3.50
N THR A 367 13.61 15.27 -3.47
CA THR A 367 13.91 16.34 -4.45
C THR A 367 15.07 17.24 -4.06
N SER A 368 15.62 17.05 -2.86
CA SER A 368 16.76 17.83 -2.36
C SER A 368 18.12 17.16 -2.59
N ARG A 369 18.24 16.28 -3.61
CA ARG A 369 19.50 15.67 -4.04
C ARG A 369 19.71 15.82 -5.54
#